data_c7220fa862f8b653824d9666cebeab4b
#
_entry.id   c7220fa862f8b653824d9666cebeab4b
#
_cell.length_a   1.000
_cell.length_b   1.000
_cell.length_c   1.000
_cell.angle_alpha   90.00
_cell.angle_beta   90.00
_cell.angle_gamma   90.00
#
_symmetry.space_group_name_H-M   'P 1'
#
loop_
_entity.id
_entity.type
_entity.pdbx_description
1 polymer ?
#
loop_
_entity_poly.entity_id
_entity_poly.type
_entity_poly.pdbx_seq_one_letter_code
_entity_poly.pdbx_strand_id
1 'polypeptide(L)'
;LRENQQLFYEQAIVPLNSGRINHAYLIETNNNEDELVDTYLNEFYKQLLICGLNESNEVGISKEKLINLLENKSYPDLLEIKPENNVIKKEQLLEMMEKFSNKSVYGTYQIDVIHHADMLNLSSANTILKFLEEPENNIIAVLLSTHRYKVLPTILSRCTVMTLKQEKSNMIDVNDNQILIKLLNNLLINTEPLIILFND
;
A
#
# COMPACT_ATOMS: atom_id res chain seq x y z
N LEU A 1 -9.55 18.61 -0.90
CA LEU A 1 -9.13 17.32 -1.44
C LEU A 1 -9.68 17.18 -2.85
N ARG A 2 -8.84 16.81 -3.82
CA ARG A 2 -9.32 16.47 -5.15
C ARG A 2 -10.12 15.18 -5.06
N GLU A 3 -11.20 15.05 -5.82
CA GLU A 3 -12.17 13.96 -5.73
C GLU A 3 -11.52 12.56 -5.73
N ASN A 4 -10.50 12.34 -6.56
CA ASN A 4 -9.78 11.05 -6.63
C ASN A 4 -8.89 10.75 -5.41
N GLN A 5 -8.35 11.77 -4.77
CA GLN A 5 -7.54 11.63 -3.55
C GLN A 5 -8.44 11.35 -2.34
N GLN A 6 -9.60 11.99 -2.31
CA GLN A 6 -10.63 11.70 -1.33
C GLN A 6 -11.14 10.27 -1.48
N LEU A 7 -11.38 9.82 -2.71
CA LEU A 7 -11.78 8.44 -3.00
C LEU A 7 -10.74 7.43 -2.50
N PHE A 8 -9.44 7.66 -2.76
CA PHE A 8 -8.39 6.79 -2.25
C PHE A 8 -8.37 6.77 -0.72
N TYR A 9 -8.48 7.92 -0.07
CA TYR A 9 -8.54 8.00 1.38
C TYR A 9 -9.71 7.19 1.95
N GLU A 10 -10.91 7.34 1.38
CA GLU A 10 -12.11 6.61 1.78
C GLU A 10 -11.98 5.09 1.55
N GLN A 11 -11.35 4.69 0.46
CA GLN A 11 -11.17 3.27 0.12
C GLN A 11 -10.02 2.60 0.86
N ALA A 12 -8.95 3.32 1.12
CA ALA A 12 -7.71 2.79 1.70
C ALA A 12 -7.63 3.00 3.22
N ILE A 13 -7.78 4.25 3.68
CA ILE A 13 -7.45 4.63 5.06
C ILE A 13 -8.63 4.43 6.02
N VAL A 14 -9.84 4.81 5.60
CA VAL A 14 -11.03 4.68 6.46
C VAL A 14 -11.30 3.23 6.90
N PRO A 15 -11.19 2.20 6.03
CA PRO A 15 -11.33 0.81 6.45
C PRO A 15 -10.26 0.38 7.46
N LEU A 16 -9.00 0.82 7.27
CA LEU A 16 -7.91 0.50 8.19
C LEU A 16 -8.16 1.06 9.59
N ASN A 17 -8.63 2.29 9.69
CA ASN A 17 -8.99 2.91 10.97
C ASN A 17 -10.10 2.15 11.72
N SER A 18 -10.91 1.36 11.02
CA SER A 18 -11.92 0.46 11.61
C SER A 18 -11.44 -0.98 11.79
N GLY A 19 -10.14 -1.26 11.65
CA GLY A 19 -9.55 -2.60 11.81
C GLY A 19 -9.87 -3.55 10.65
N ARG A 20 -10.35 -3.05 9.50
CA ARG A 20 -10.62 -3.88 8.32
C ARG A 20 -9.40 -3.91 7.40
N ILE A 21 -8.62 -4.96 7.53
CA ILE A 21 -7.41 -5.19 6.76
C ILE A 21 -7.62 -6.39 5.84
N ASN A 22 -7.29 -6.24 4.58
CA ASN A 22 -7.31 -7.32 3.60
C ASN A 22 -5.87 -7.77 3.31
N HIS A 23 -5.70 -9.04 2.96
CA HIS A 23 -4.40 -9.61 2.63
C HIS A 23 -3.85 -9.15 1.27
N ALA A 24 -4.69 -8.59 0.39
CA ALA A 24 -4.27 -8.14 -0.93
C ALA A 24 -5.01 -6.89 -1.41
N TYR A 25 -4.24 -5.97 -1.95
CA TYR A 25 -4.73 -4.72 -2.54
C TYR A 25 -4.19 -4.57 -3.95
N LEU A 26 -5.02 -4.05 -4.85
CA LEU A 26 -4.57 -3.58 -6.17
C LEU A 26 -4.88 -2.09 -6.27
N ILE A 27 -3.85 -1.28 -6.43
CA ILE A 27 -3.96 0.17 -6.52
C ILE A 27 -3.69 0.60 -7.96
N GLU A 28 -4.73 1.12 -8.63
CA GLU A 28 -4.59 1.68 -9.96
C GLU A 28 -4.15 3.14 -9.87
N THR A 29 -3.02 3.46 -10.52
CA THR A 29 -2.44 4.80 -10.56
C THR A 29 -2.35 5.32 -12.00
N ASN A 30 -2.07 6.62 -12.18
CA ASN A 30 -1.77 7.16 -13.52
C ASN A 30 -0.30 6.93 -13.91
N ASN A 31 0.57 6.93 -12.91
CA ASN A 31 2.01 6.73 -13.07
C ASN A 31 2.55 6.15 -11.76
N ASN A 32 3.16 4.98 -11.82
CA ASN A 32 3.74 4.30 -10.65
C ASN A 32 5.07 4.94 -10.18
N GLU A 33 5.62 5.87 -10.93
CA GLU A 33 6.88 6.58 -10.61
C GLU A 33 6.63 8.03 -10.18
N ASP A 34 5.39 8.41 -9.92
CA ASP A 34 5.03 9.76 -9.49
C ASP A 34 5.31 9.93 -7.99
N GLU A 35 6.10 10.93 -7.63
CA GLU A 35 6.48 11.25 -6.25
C GLU A 35 5.26 11.48 -5.33
N LEU A 36 4.19 12.02 -5.88
CA LEU A 36 2.95 12.20 -5.13
C LEU A 36 2.25 10.87 -4.88
N VAL A 37 2.27 9.94 -5.84
CA VAL A 37 1.78 8.57 -5.65
C VAL A 37 2.57 7.88 -4.55
N ASP A 38 3.90 7.98 -4.56
CA ASP A 38 4.77 7.44 -3.51
C ASP A 38 4.40 7.98 -2.13
N THR A 39 4.06 9.26 -2.03
CA THR A 39 3.65 9.88 -0.76
C THR A 39 2.37 9.24 -0.20
N TYR A 40 1.35 9.02 -1.04
CA TYR A 40 0.10 8.37 -0.62
C TYR A 40 0.29 6.90 -0.30
N LEU A 41 1.13 6.19 -1.05
CA LEU A 41 1.47 4.80 -0.78
C LEU A 41 2.21 4.65 0.54
N ASN A 42 3.19 5.52 0.82
CA ASN A 42 3.90 5.53 2.10
C ASN A 42 2.95 5.76 3.28
N GLU A 43 1.97 6.65 3.13
CA GLU A 43 0.95 6.85 4.17
C GLU A 43 0.08 5.60 4.34
N PHE A 44 -0.31 4.95 3.25
CA PHE A 44 -1.05 3.69 3.30
C PHE A 44 -0.26 2.58 4.00
N TYR A 45 1.01 2.38 3.66
CA TYR A 45 1.88 1.40 4.32
C TYR A 45 2.06 1.71 5.81
N LYS A 46 2.25 2.98 6.15
CA LYS A 46 2.31 3.43 7.54
C LYS A 46 1.07 3.01 8.34
N GLN A 47 -0.12 3.23 7.77
CA GLN A 47 -1.37 2.85 8.43
C GLN A 47 -1.51 1.34 8.58
N LEU A 48 -1.20 0.55 7.55
CA LEU A 48 -1.19 -0.90 7.62
C LEU A 48 -0.30 -1.41 8.77
N LEU A 49 0.92 -0.89 8.87
CA LEU A 49 1.89 -1.30 9.88
C LEU A 49 1.49 -0.85 11.29
N ILE A 50 0.89 0.33 11.44
CA ILE A 50 0.35 0.81 12.73
C ILE A 50 -0.80 -0.08 13.18
N CYS A 51 -1.69 -0.49 12.27
CA CYS A 51 -2.74 -1.46 12.61
C CYS A 51 -2.14 -2.78 13.11
N GLY A 52 -1.10 -3.29 12.45
CA GLY A 52 -0.40 -4.50 12.87
C GLY A 52 0.24 -4.37 14.26
N LEU A 53 0.78 -3.20 14.62
CA LEU A 53 1.30 -2.95 15.97
C LEU A 53 0.20 -3.02 17.05
N ASN A 54 -0.99 -2.53 16.73
CA ASN A 54 -2.11 -2.54 17.67
C ASN A 54 -2.68 -3.96 17.89
N GLU A 55 -2.53 -4.84 16.90
CA GLU A 55 -2.98 -6.23 16.97
C GLU A 55 -1.95 -7.16 17.62
N SER A 56 -0.66 -6.80 17.53
CA SER A 56 0.41 -7.61 18.11
C SER A 56 0.55 -7.35 19.61
N ASN A 57 0.58 -8.41 20.41
CA ASN A 57 0.94 -8.34 21.83
C ASN A 57 2.46 -8.22 22.06
N GLU A 58 3.26 -8.31 21.00
CA GLU A 58 4.72 -8.20 21.04
C GLU A 58 5.13 -6.78 20.64
N VAL A 59 5.58 -6.00 21.61
CA VAL A 59 6.08 -4.63 21.36
C VAL A 59 7.51 -4.72 20.81
N GLY A 60 7.64 -4.97 19.51
CA GLY A 60 8.96 -5.03 18.86
C GLY A 60 9.53 -3.65 18.47
N ILE A 61 8.68 -2.65 18.24
CA ILE A 61 9.09 -1.32 17.74
C ILE A 61 8.12 -0.24 18.19
N SER A 62 8.61 0.97 18.49
CA SER A 62 7.74 2.13 18.74
C SER A 62 7.18 2.69 17.42
N LYS A 63 6.01 3.33 17.50
CA LYS A 63 5.36 4.00 16.34
C LYS A 63 6.29 5.02 15.69
N GLU A 64 7.02 5.81 16.47
CA GLU A 64 7.95 6.82 15.97
C GLU A 64 9.13 6.19 15.21
N LYS A 65 9.67 5.10 15.74
CA LYS A 65 10.75 4.37 15.08
C LYS A 65 10.30 3.73 13.78
N LEU A 66 9.09 3.15 13.76
CA LEU A 66 8.49 2.59 12.56
C LEU A 66 8.32 3.65 11.46
N ILE A 67 7.76 4.81 11.80
CA ILE A 67 7.59 5.94 10.87
C ILE A 67 8.94 6.38 10.30
N ASN A 68 9.94 6.53 11.16
CA ASN A 68 11.30 6.93 10.73
C ASN A 68 11.93 5.91 9.76
N LEU A 69 11.77 4.60 10.01
CA LEU A 69 12.27 3.56 9.12
C LEU A 69 11.59 3.59 7.75
N LEU A 70 10.28 3.83 7.70
CA LEU A 70 9.54 3.96 6.44
C LEU A 70 9.96 5.18 5.65
N GLU A 71 10.06 6.35 6.29
CA GLU A 71 10.49 7.61 5.66
C GLU A 71 11.90 7.51 5.08
N ASN A 72 12.78 6.77 5.75
CA ASN A 72 14.15 6.51 5.28
C ASN A 72 14.25 5.30 4.32
N LYS A 73 13.14 4.70 3.89
CA LYS A 73 13.08 3.50 3.03
C LYS A 73 13.96 2.34 3.54
N SER A 74 14.01 2.19 4.86
CA SER A 74 14.85 1.20 5.55
C SER A 74 14.04 0.21 6.40
N TYR A 75 12.72 0.15 6.21
CA TYR A 75 11.86 -0.80 6.90
C TYR A 75 12.08 -2.21 6.33
N PRO A 76 12.55 -3.19 7.15
CA PRO A 76 13.00 -4.48 6.62
C PRO A 76 11.86 -5.39 6.13
N ASP A 77 10.65 -5.21 6.68
CA ASP A 77 9.46 -6.00 6.34
C ASP A 77 8.61 -5.34 5.23
N LEU A 78 9.18 -4.43 4.44
CA LEU A 78 8.61 -3.89 3.22
C LEU A 78 9.53 -4.23 2.05
N LEU A 79 9.08 -5.12 1.17
CA LEU A 79 9.83 -5.51 -0.02
C LEU A 79 9.13 -5.01 -1.28
N GLU A 80 9.93 -4.51 -2.21
CA GLU A 80 9.43 -3.99 -3.48
C GLU A 80 10.03 -4.78 -4.65
N ILE A 81 9.17 -5.17 -5.59
CA ILE A 81 9.55 -5.73 -6.88
C ILE A 81 9.20 -4.74 -7.98
N LYS A 82 10.16 -4.51 -8.87
CA LYS A 82 9.98 -3.73 -10.10
C LYS A 82 10.27 -4.62 -11.32
N PRO A 83 9.61 -4.36 -12.46
CA PRO A 83 9.88 -5.14 -13.66
C PRO A 83 11.32 -4.96 -14.14
N GLU A 84 11.92 -6.06 -14.58
CA GLU A 84 13.18 -6.07 -15.31
C GLU A 84 12.89 -6.23 -16.80
N ASN A 85 13.40 -5.32 -17.63
CA ASN A 85 13.14 -5.32 -19.07
C ASN A 85 11.64 -5.41 -19.42
N ASN A 86 10.81 -4.63 -18.71
CA ASN A 86 9.35 -4.57 -18.87
C ASN A 86 8.62 -5.88 -18.56
N VAL A 87 9.19 -6.76 -17.78
CA VAL A 87 8.57 -8.03 -17.35
C VAL A 87 8.88 -8.28 -15.88
N ILE A 88 7.89 -8.72 -15.12
CA ILE A 88 8.09 -9.27 -13.78
C ILE A 88 8.28 -10.78 -13.93
N LYS A 89 9.47 -11.25 -13.57
CA LYS A 89 9.84 -12.67 -13.69
C LYS A 89 9.33 -13.45 -12.48
N LYS A 90 9.06 -14.74 -12.69
CA LYS A 90 8.66 -15.66 -11.63
C LYS A 90 9.70 -15.73 -10.51
N GLU A 91 10.96 -15.71 -10.86
CA GLU A 91 12.10 -15.81 -9.94
C GLU A 91 12.09 -14.66 -8.92
N GLN A 92 11.79 -13.42 -9.36
CA GLN A 92 11.68 -12.26 -8.47
C GLN A 92 10.58 -12.46 -7.40
N LEU A 93 9.43 -13.05 -7.79
CA LEU A 93 8.34 -13.35 -6.87
C LEU A 93 8.72 -14.45 -5.88
N LEU A 94 9.41 -15.50 -6.35
CA LEU A 94 9.84 -16.59 -5.48
C LEU A 94 10.88 -16.12 -4.45
N GLU A 95 11.84 -15.29 -4.85
CA GLU A 95 12.82 -14.68 -3.95
C GLU A 95 12.15 -13.79 -2.88
N MET A 96 11.13 -13.03 -3.27
CA MET A 96 10.36 -12.21 -2.34
C MET A 96 9.63 -13.09 -1.32
N MET A 97 8.92 -14.11 -1.77
CA MET A 97 8.20 -15.06 -0.91
C MET A 97 9.14 -15.82 0.03
N GLU A 98 10.33 -16.19 -0.44
CA GLU A 98 11.34 -16.86 0.40
C GLU A 98 11.85 -15.95 1.52
N LYS A 99 12.06 -14.67 1.23
CA LYS A 99 12.47 -13.69 2.26
C LYS A 99 11.43 -13.54 3.36
N PHE A 100 10.15 -13.62 3.04
CA PHE A 100 9.06 -13.51 4.02
C PHE A 100 8.62 -14.83 4.65
N SER A 101 9.24 -15.95 4.29
CA SER A 101 9.02 -17.22 5.00
C SER A 101 9.46 -17.17 6.48
N ASN A 102 10.19 -16.13 6.88
CA ASN A 102 10.57 -15.85 8.25
C ASN A 102 9.55 -14.89 8.92
N LYS A 103 9.49 -14.96 10.25
CA LYS A 103 8.65 -14.01 11.02
C LYS A 103 9.08 -12.56 10.76
N SER A 104 8.10 -11.66 10.78
CA SER A 104 8.32 -10.21 10.78
C SER A 104 9.37 -9.80 11.82
N VAL A 105 10.29 -8.92 11.45
CA VAL A 105 11.36 -8.41 12.32
C VAL A 105 10.79 -7.66 13.54
N TYR A 106 9.69 -6.99 13.36
CA TYR A 106 9.10 -6.14 14.41
C TYR A 106 7.72 -6.62 14.89
N GLY A 107 7.29 -7.82 14.51
CA GLY A 107 6.01 -8.37 14.95
C GLY A 107 4.77 -7.70 14.34
N THR A 108 4.95 -6.95 13.23
CA THR A 108 3.86 -6.30 12.50
C THR A 108 3.57 -7.04 11.19
N TYR A 109 2.83 -6.39 10.28
CA TYR A 109 2.68 -6.91 8.92
C TYR A 109 3.98 -6.80 8.12
N GLN A 110 4.18 -7.77 7.24
CA GLN A 110 5.14 -7.72 6.15
C GLN A 110 4.38 -7.27 4.90
N ILE A 111 4.96 -6.36 4.12
CA ILE A 111 4.30 -5.78 2.94
C ILE A 111 5.10 -6.10 1.68
N ASP A 112 4.48 -6.84 0.77
CA ASP A 112 4.98 -7.13 -0.56
C ASP A 112 4.42 -6.15 -1.58
N VAL A 113 5.27 -5.28 -2.14
CA VAL A 113 4.88 -4.31 -3.14
C VAL A 113 5.33 -4.76 -4.52
N ILE A 114 4.38 -4.96 -5.43
CA ILE A 114 4.64 -5.35 -6.81
C ILE A 114 4.28 -4.18 -7.72
N HIS A 115 5.31 -3.48 -8.20
CA HIS A 115 5.14 -2.39 -9.16
C HIS A 115 4.80 -2.93 -10.55
N HIS A 116 3.94 -2.24 -11.28
CA HIS A 116 3.53 -2.62 -12.64
C HIS A 116 3.00 -4.05 -12.75
N ALA A 117 2.02 -4.39 -11.93
CA ALA A 117 1.37 -5.72 -11.97
C ALA A 117 0.75 -6.07 -13.34
N ASP A 118 0.51 -5.08 -14.19
CA ASP A 118 0.14 -5.26 -15.60
C ASP A 118 1.28 -5.79 -16.48
N MET A 119 2.51 -5.90 -15.95
CA MET A 119 3.68 -6.51 -16.63
C MET A 119 3.98 -7.93 -16.14
N LEU A 120 3.12 -8.52 -15.32
CA LEU A 120 3.19 -9.93 -14.97
C LEU A 120 2.97 -10.80 -16.22
N ASN A 121 3.91 -11.72 -16.49
CA ASN A 121 3.68 -12.75 -17.50
C ASN A 121 2.83 -13.90 -16.91
N LEU A 122 2.41 -14.85 -17.74
CA LEU A 122 1.54 -15.95 -17.30
C LEU A 122 2.17 -16.78 -16.15
N SER A 123 3.49 -16.99 -16.21
CA SER A 123 4.20 -17.79 -15.19
C SER A 123 4.26 -17.06 -13.84
N SER A 124 4.61 -15.78 -13.85
CA SER A 124 4.64 -14.95 -12.65
C SER A 124 3.23 -14.70 -12.09
N ALA A 125 2.24 -14.49 -12.97
CA ALA A 125 0.85 -14.35 -12.57
C ALA A 125 0.32 -15.60 -11.85
N ASN A 126 0.63 -16.80 -12.35
CA ASN A 126 0.26 -18.05 -11.67
C ASN A 126 0.99 -18.23 -10.32
N THR A 127 2.19 -17.67 -10.18
CA THR A 127 2.93 -17.72 -8.91
C THR A 127 2.25 -16.83 -7.87
N ILE A 128 1.90 -15.58 -8.25
CA ILE A 128 1.23 -14.67 -7.31
C ILE A 128 -0.20 -15.15 -6.96
N LEU A 129 -0.90 -15.82 -7.88
CA LEU A 129 -2.22 -16.37 -7.62
C LEU A 129 -2.21 -17.38 -6.47
N LYS A 130 -1.20 -18.25 -6.39
CA LYS A 130 -1.06 -19.19 -5.26
C LYS A 130 -0.92 -18.46 -3.92
N PHE A 131 -0.13 -17.40 -3.91
CA PHE A 131 0.04 -16.56 -2.73
C PHE A 131 -1.25 -15.85 -2.33
N LEU A 132 -2.02 -15.36 -3.31
CA LEU A 132 -3.29 -14.67 -3.07
C LEU A 132 -4.42 -15.63 -2.64
N GLU A 133 -4.34 -16.92 -2.99
CA GLU A 133 -5.32 -17.94 -2.62
C GLU A 133 -5.07 -18.48 -1.19
N GLU A 134 -3.81 -18.63 -0.82
CA GLU A 134 -3.38 -19.16 0.47
C GLU A 134 -2.43 -18.15 1.15
N PRO A 135 -2.95 -16.98 1.57
CA PRO A 135 -2.11 -15.95 2.15
C PRO A 135 -1.51 -16.42 3.47
N GLU A 136 -0.23 -16.22 3.64
CA GLU A 136 0.42 -16.42 4.93
C GLU A 136 -0.03 -15.34 5.92
N ASN A 137 -0.12 -15.72 7.19
CA ASN A 137 -0.51 -14.79 8.25
C ASN A 137 0.48 -13.61 8.30
N ASN A 138 -0.06 -12.42 8.44
CA ASN A 138 0.69 -11.17 8.57
C ASN A 138 1.43 -10.71 7.30
N ILE A 139 1.18 -11.29 6.13
CA ILE A 139 1.72 -10.79 4.86
C ILE A 139 0.61 -10.10 4.08
N ILE A 140 0.89 -8.90 3.58
CA ILE A 140 -0.03 -8.08 2.79
C ILE A 140 0.59 -7.82 1.43
N ALA A 141 -0.09 -8.25 0.36
CA ALA A 141 0.31 -7.95 -1.00
C ALA A 141 -0.29 -6.61 -1.46
N VAL A 142 0.55 -5.72 -1.99
CA VAL A 142 0.13 -4.47 -2.63
C VAL A 142 0.60 -4.45 -4.07
N LEU A 143 -0.33 -4.60 -5.00
CA LEU A 143 -0.09 -4.60 -6.43
C LEU A 143 -0.38 -3.19 -6.99
N LEU A 144 0.59 -2.60 -7.67
CA LEU A 144 0.44 -1.31 -8.34
C LEU A 144 0.31 -1.52 -9.84
N SER A 145 -0.64 -0.86 -10.47
CA SER A 145 -0.85 -0.96 -11.91
C SER A 145 -1.30 0.37 -12.49
N THR A 146 -0.79 0.71 -13.68
CA THR A 146 -1.31 1.84 -14.46
C THR A 146 -2.51 1.44 -15.33
N HIS A 147 -2.72 0.14 -15.54
CA HIS A 147 -3.75 -0.40 -16.39
C HIS A 147 -4.36 -1.66 -15.76
N ARG A 148 -5.29 -1.50 -14.83
CA ARG A 148 -5.93 -2.63 -14.14
C ARG A 148 -6.53 -3.68 -15.09
N TYR A 149 -6.99 -3.27 -16.28
CA TYR A 149 -7.57 -4.20 -17.28
C TYR A 149 -6.56 -5.11 -17.96
N LYS A 150 -5.24 -4.85 -17.81
CA LYS A 150 -4.17 -5.75 -18.25
C LYS A 150 -3.79 -6.77 -17.16
N VAL A 151 -4.19 -6.54 -15.92
CA VAL A 151 -4.02 -7.49 -14.83
C VAL A 151 -5.06 -8.61 -14.99
N LEU A 152 -4.65 -9.85 -14.77
CA LEU A 152 -5.55 -11.01 -14.93
C LEU A 152 -6.81 -10.87 -14.04
N PRO A 153 -8.00 -11.19 -14.57
CA PRO A 153 -9.24 -11.13 -13.80
C PRO A 153 -9.20 -12.00 -12.53
N THR A 154 -8.46 -13.09 -12.56
CA THR A 154 -8.24 -13.98 -11.42
C THR A 154 -7.46 -13.33 -10.29
N ILE A 155 -6.52 -12.44 -10.59
CA ILE A 155 -5.81 -11.61 -9.60
C ILE A 155 -6.76 -10.52 -9.07
N LEU A 156 -7.44 -9.81 -9.98
CA LEU A 156 -8.38 -8.74 -9.60
C LEU A 156 -9.46 -9.23 -8.63
N SER A 157 -9.99 -10.43 -8.84
CA SER A 157 -11.05 -11.00 -7.98
C SER A 157 -10.58 -11.33 -6.55
N ARG A 158 -9.27 -11.36 -6.30
CA ARG A 158 -8.67 -11.65 -4.98
C ARG A 158 -8.11 -10.43 -4.28
N CYS A 159 -8.12 -9.29 -4.96
CA CYS A 159 -7.60 -8.03 -4.41
C CYS A 159 -8.73 -7.06 -4.09
N THR A 160 -8.55 -6.27 -3.04
CA THR A 160 -9.32 -5.04 -2.87
C THR A 160 -8.79 -4.00 -3.86
N VAL A 161 -9.63 -3.64 -4.83
CA VAL A 161 -9.25 -2.71 -5.89
C VAL A 161 -9.49 -1.28 -5.44
N MET A 162 -8.46 -0.45 -5.50
CA MET A 162 -8.49 0.96 -5.16
C MET A 162 -7.95 1.80 -6.32
N THR A 163 -8.33 3.07 -6.36
CA THR A 163 -7.89 3.99 -7.41
C THR A 163 -7.22 5.21 -6.79
N LEU A 164 -5.96 5.44 -7.20
CA LEU A 164 -5.17 6.61 -6.85
C LEU A 164 -4.75 7.32 -8.15
N LYS A 165 -5.70 7.92 -8.83
CA LYS A 165 -5.44 8.65 -10.07
C LYS A 165 -5.39 10.15 -9.78
N GLN A 166 -4.34 10.80 -10.27
CA GLN A 166 -4.28 12.24 -10.29
C GLN A 166 -5.06 12.76 -11.51
N GLU A 167 -5.88 13.74 -11.30
CA GLU A 167 -6.35 14.55 -12.41
C GLU A 167 -5.17 15.35 -12.96
N LYS A 168 -4.97 15.30 -14.28
CA LYS A 168 -4.04 16.22 -14.94
C LYS A 168 -4.56 17.63 -14.74
N SER A 169 -4.16 18.28 -13.65
CA SER A 169 -4.46 19.69 -13.48
C SER A 169 -3.44 20.51 -14.22
N ASN A 170 -3.92 21.33 -15.10
CA ASN A 170 -3.20 22.51 -15.53
C ASN A 170 -2.86 23.33 -14.27
N MET A 171 -1.57 23.40 -13.94
CA MET A 171 -0.95 24.23 -12.89
C MET A 171 -1.73 24.29 -11.56
N ILE A 172 -1.28 23.59 -10.55
CA ILE A 172 -1.69 23.82 -9.17
C ILE A 172 -0.49 23.78 -8.23
N ASP A 173 -0.50 24.79 -7.38
CA ASP A 173 0.49 25.16 -6.39
C ASP A 173 0.97 23.95 -5.54
N VAL A 174 2.28 23.75 -5.48
CA VAL A 174 2.97 22.75 -4.66
C VAL A 174 2.63 22.94 -3.16
N ASN A 175 2.23 24.14 -2.77
CA ASN A 175 1.89 24.48 -1.39
C ASN A 175 0.62 23.78 -0.87
N ASP A 176 -0.41 23.59 -1.70
CA ASP A 176 -1.67 22.98 -1.25
C ASP A 176 -1.53 21.50 -0.91
N ASN A 177 -0.68 20.79 -1.65
CA ASN A 177 -0.42 19.36 -1.38
C ASN A 177 0.37 19.14 -0.09
N GLN A 178 1.34 20.01 0.24
CA GLN A 178 2.07 19.93 1.50
C GLN A 178 1.19 20.24 2.72
N ILE A 179 0.26 21.16 2.58
CA ILE A 179 -0.73 21.47 3.62
C ILE A 179 -1.63 20.27 3.85
N LEU A 180 -2.06 19.63 2.77
CA LEU A 180 -2.92 18.46 2.82
C LEU A 180 -2.23 17.26 3.49
N ILE A 181 -0.98 16.98 3.11
CA ILE A 181 -0.18 15.91 3.73
C ILE A 181 0.04 16.19 5.22
N LYS A 182 0.30 17.45 5.60
CA LYS A 182 0.39 17.85 7.00
C LYS A 182 -0.93 17.67 7.74
N LEU A 183 -2.06 18.00 7.12
CA LEU A 183 -3.39 17.80 7.72
C LEU A 183 -3.69 16.30 7.88
N LEU A 184 -3.41 15.47 6.88
CA LEU A 184 -3.54 14.02 6.96
C LEU A 184 -2.66 13.46 8.08
N ASN A 185 -1.40 13.84 8.15
CA ASN A 185 -0.49 13.41 9.20
C ASN A 185 -0.96 13.84 10.61
N ASN A 186 -1.47 15.06 10.77
CA ASN A 186 -1.99 15.53 12.04
C ASN A 186 -3.29 14.81 12.46
N LEU A 187 -4.17 14.50 11.52
CA LEU A 187 -5.41 13.75 11.76
C LEU A 187 -5.13 12.29 12.16
N LEU A 188 -4.09 11.68 11.58
CA LEU A 188 -3.72 10.30 11.82
C LEU A 188 -2.90 10.11 13.12
N ILE A 189 -2.20 11.17 13.58
CA ILE A 189 -1.45 11.15 14.85
C ILE A 189 -2.37 11.37 16.06
N ASN A 190 -3.45 12.13 15.87
CA ASN A 190 -4.44 12.39 16.92
C ASN A 190 -5.65 11.46 16.73
N THR A 191 -5.65 10.32 17.41
CA THR A 191 -6.72 9.31 17.41
C THR A 191 -7.99 9.75 18.16
N GLU A 192 -8.49 10.95 17.91
CA GLU A 192 -9.87 11.28 18.29
C GLU A 192 -10.78 11.17 17.07
N PRO A 193 -11.98 10.56 17.20
CA PRO A 193 -12.86 10.33 16.07
C PRO A 193 -13.35 11.65 15.48
N LEU A 194 -13.01 11.90 14.23
CA LEU A 194 -13.53 13.00 13.39
C LEU A 194 -15.03 12.86 13.09
N ILE A 195 -15.87 12.85 14.11
CA ILE A 195 -17.34 12.84 13.92
C ILE A 195 -17.92 14.27 13.87
N ILE A 196 -17.13 15.33 14.07
CA ILE A 196 -17.67 16.67 14.35
C ILE A 196 -17.49 17.71 13.22
N LEU A 197 -16.95 17.39 12.04
CA LEU A 197 -16.69 18.41 11.01
C LEU A 197 -17.55 18.33 9.73
N PHE A 198 -18.67 17.60 9.74
CA PHE A 198 -19.58 17.54 8.59
C PHE A 198 -21.05 17.89 8.94
N ASN A 199 -21.29 18.76 9.91
CA ASN A 199 -22.58 19.44 10.07
C ASN A 199 -22.31 20.94 10.05
N ASP A 200 -22.36 21.53 8.85
CA ASP A 200 -23.02 22.83 8.54
C ASP A 200 -22.86 23.09 7.05
#